data_4e95e1f3f98b37f01b2b19dc5eb4329e
#
_entry.id   4e95e1f3f98b37f01b2b19dc5eb4329e
#
_cell.length_a   1.000
_cell.length_b   1.000
_cell.length_c   1.000
_cell.angle_alpha   90.00
_cell.angle_beta   90.00
_cell.angle_gamma   90.00
#
_symmetry.space_group_name_H-M   'P 1'
#
loop_
_entity.id
_entity.type
_entity.pdbx_description
1 polymer ?
#
loop_
_entity_poly.entity_id
_entity_poly.type
_entity_poly.pdbx_seq_one_letter_code
_entity_poly.pdbx_strand_id
1 'polypeptide(L)'
;PLEIKDRSLTKLAGNSYGRKLFDAQVDGQINLNEPFTIVFPEQIDYLASSFIQGFFGKIYTEIGREGMEKNFDVIAPKISNPKKTILDRLMLM
;
A
#
# COMPACT_ATOMS: atom_id res chain seq x y z
N PRO A 1 -9.06 -0.47 7.03
CA PRO A 1 -8.43 -1.78 6.78
C PRO A 1 -8.77 -2.35 5.42
N LEU A 2 -7.77 -2.91 4.77
CA LEU A 2 -7.98 -3.60 3.50
C LEU A 2 -8.62 -4.97 3.73
N GLU A 3 -9.53 -5.35 2.83
CA GLU A 3 -10.16 -6.67 2.88
C GLU A 3 -9.66 -7.52 1.73
N ILE A 4 -9.18 -8.71 2.05
CA ILE A 4 -8.77 -9.72 1.08
C ILE A 4 -9.56 -10.99 1.40
N LYS A 5 -10.43 -11.36 0.47
CA LYS A 5 -11.37 -12.47 0.70
C LYS A 5 -10.69 -13.82 0.87
N ASP A 6 -9.62 -14.06 0.13
CA ASP A 6 -8.87 -15.29 0.24
C ASP A 6 -7.92 -15.23 1.43
N ARG A 7 -8.30 -15.84 2.54
CA ARG A 7 -7.52 -15.81 3.78
C ARG A 7 -6.27 -16.69 3.74
N SER A 8 -6.14 -17.52 2.72
CA SER A 8 -4.93 -18.30 2.51
C SER A 8 -3.86 -17.50 1.77
N LEU A 9 -4.22 -16.36 1.18
CA LEU A 9 -3.30 -15.50 0.47
C LEU A 9 -2.42 -14.74 1.47
N THR A 10 -1.12 -14.97 1.41
CA THR A 10 -0.16 -14.35 2.32
C THR A 10 0.81 -13.41 1.63
N LYS A 11 0.88 -13.46 0.30
CA LYS A 11 1.78 -12.63 -0.50
C LYS A 11 0.96 -11.89 -1.55
N LEU A 12 1.22 -10.59 -1.67
CA LEU A 12 0.51 -9.76 -2.63
C LEU A 12 1.48 -9.38 -3.75
N ALA A 13 1.11 -9.68 -4.97
CA ALA A 13 1.92 -9.44 -6.15
C ALA A 13 1.05 -8.97 -7.32
N GLY A 14 1.68 -8.28 -8.27
CA GLY A 14 1.02 -7.84 -9.48
C GLY A 14 0.57 -6.39 -9.46
N ASN A 15 0.96 -5.65 -10.48
CA ASN A 15 0.60 -4.24 -10.63
C ASN A 15 -0.90 -4.08 -10.82
N SER A 16 -1.50 -4.86 -11.72
CA SER A 16 -2.95 -4.80 -11.98
C SER A 16 -3.76 -5.11 -10.73
N TYR A 17 -3.34 -6.12 -9.98
CA TYR A 17 -4.04 -6.50 -8.75
C TYR A 17 -3.97 -5.37 -7.71
N GLY A 18 -2.77 -4.78 -7.54
CA GLY A 18 -2.60 -3.65 -6.64
C GLY A 18 -3.48 -2.48 -7.02
N ARG A 19 -3.53 -2.14 -8.30
CA ARG A 19 -4.35 -1.05 -8.80
C ARG A 19 -5.84 -1.29 -8.56
N LYS A 20 -6.30 -2.51 -8.84
CA LYS A 20 -7.70 -2.87 -8.62
C LYS A 20 -8.07 -2.78 -7.15
N LEU A 21 -7.20 -3.25 -6.27
CA LEU A 21 -7.45 -3.20 -4.84
C LEU A 21 -7.52 -1.74 -4.34
N PHE A 22 -6.61 -0.89 -4.81
CA PHE A 22 -6.63 0.53 -4.49
C PHE A 22 -7.93 1.17 -4.98
N ASP A 23 -8.28 0.97 -6.24
CA ASP A 23 -9.48 1.57 -6.82
C ASP A 23 -10.75 1.13 -6.10
N ALA A 24 -10.80 -0.12 -5.66
CA ALA A 24 -11.98 -0.67 -5.00
C ALA A 24 -12.12 -0.24 -3.55
N GLN A 25 -11.03 -0.09 -2.81
CA GLN A 25 -11.10 0.05 -1.37
C GLN A 25 -10.53 1.36 -0.80
N VAL A 26 -9.74 2.08 -1.56
CA VAL A 26 -9.04 3.27 -1.08
C VAL A 26 -9.43 4.53 -1.84
N ASP A 27 -9.50 4.46 -3.15
CA ASP A 27 -9.74 5.63 -4.00
C ASP A 27 -11.06 6.31 -3.63
N GLY A 28 -10.97 7.62 -3.32
CA GLY A 28 -12.15 8.37 -2.92
C GLY A 28 -12.61 8.15 -1.48
N GLN A 29 -11.95 7.26 -0.74
CA GLN A 29 -12.33 6.92 0.64
C GLN A 29 -11.52 7.70 1.68
N ILE A 30 -10.38 8.26 1.30
CA ILE A 30 -9.48 8.95 2.23
C ILE A 30 -8.99 10.25 1.61
N ASN A 31 -8.62 11.19 2.47
CA ASN A 31 -7.98 12.44 2.06
C ASN A 31 -6.46 12.28 2.18
N LEU A 32 -5.77 12.27 1.04
CA LEU A 32 -4.32 12.06 0.99
C LEU A 32 -3.51 13.25 1.56
N ASN A 33 -4.15 14.40 1.73
CA ASN A 33 -3.50 15.59 2.29
C ASN A 33 -3.58 15.65 3.82
N GLU A 34 -4.15 14.63 4.45
CA GLU A 34 -4.22 14.48 5.89
C GLU A 34 -3.56 13.16 6.29
N PRO A 35 -3.17 12.98 7.56
CA PRO A 35 -2.62 11.70 8.00
C PRO A 35 -3.58 10.55 7.74
N PHE A 36 -3.07 9.47 7.13
CA PHE A 36 -3.87 8.28 6.86
C PHE A 36 -3.03 7.03 7.08
N THR A 37 -3.70 5.93 7.42
CA THR A 37 -3.04 4.66 7.67
C THR A 37 -3.69 3.57 6.83
N ILE A 38 -2.87 2.83 6.09
CA ILE A 38 -3.30 1.64 5.36
C ILE A 38 -3.03 0.42 6.23
N VAL A 39 -4.06 -0.36 6.49
CA VAL A 39 -3.96 -1.55 7.34
C VAL A 39 -4.10 -2.79 6.48
N PHE A 40 -3.04 -3.58 6.41
CA PHE A 40 -3.07 -4.86 5.69
C PHE A 40 -3.58 -5.98 6.60
N PRO A 41 -4.26 -6.99 6.03
CA PRO A 41 -4.66 -8.16 6.79
C PRO A 41 -3.46 -8.82 7.47
N GLU A 42 -3.69 -9.39 8.65
CA GLU A 42 -2.63 -9.95 9.49
C GLU A 42 -1.84 -11.07 8.81
N GLN A 43 -2.49 -11.84 7.92
CA GLN A 43 -1.83 -12.95 7.26
C GLN A 43 -0.80 -12.53 6.21
N ILE A 44 -0.81 -11.29 5.76
CA ILE A 44 0.09 -10.84 4.69
C ILE A 44 1.51 -10.70 5.22
N ASP A 45 2.42 -11.46 4.65
CA ASP A 45 3.83 -11.45 5.06
C ASP A 45 4.78 -10.94 3.97
N TYR A 46 4.28 -10.66 2.76
CA TYR A 46 5.13 -10.18 1.68
C TYR A 46 4.34 -9.30 0.71
N LEU A 47 4.96 -8.17 0.32
CA LEU A 47 4.44 -7.28 -0.70
C LEU A 47 5.47 -7.19 -1.82
N ALA A 48 5.14 -7.72 -2.99
CA ALA A 48 6.01 -7.64 -4.16
C ALA A 48 6.11 -6.20 -4.67
N SER A 49 7.23 -5.85 -5.28
CA SER A 49 7.44 -4.51 -5.84
C SER A 49 6.34 -4.13 -6.83
N SER A 50 5.92 -5.08 -7.68
CA SER A 50 4.85 -4.85 -8.65
C SER A 50 3.53 -4.50 -7.98
N PHE A 51 3.18 -5.17 -6.88
CA PHE A 51 1.98 -4.83 -6.11
C PHE A 51 2.10 -3.43 -5.51
N ILE A 52 3.23 -3.15 -4.88
CA ILE A 52 3.46 -1.83 -4.24
C ILE A 52 3.30 -0.72 -5.27
N GLN A 53 3.90 -0.86 -6.43
CA GLN A 53 3.81 0.15 -7.49
C GLN A 53 2.38 0.32 -7.98
N GLY A 54 1.63 -0.77 -8.14
CA GLY A 54 0.25 -0.70 -8.57
C GLY A 54 -0.68 -0.09 -7.52
N PHE A 55 -0.53 -0.49 -6.27
CA PHE A 55 -1.39 -0.02 -5.18
C PHE A 55 -1.08 1.41 -4.76
N PHE A 56 0.18 1.72 -4.53
CA PHE A 56 0.59 3.00 -3.98
C PHE A 56 1.00 4.03 -5.03
N GLY A 57 1.09 3.64 -6.30
CA GLY A 57 1.58 4.52 -7.36
C GLY A 57 0.79 5.79 -7.51
N LYS A 58 -0.55 5.72 -7.45
CA LYS A 58 -1.42 6.88 -7.56
C LYS A 58 -1.24 7.84 -6.39
N ILE A 59 -1.10 7.30 -5.18
CA ILE A 59 -0.84 8.11 -3.99
C ILE A 59 0.49 8.83 -4.15
N TYR A 60 1.52 8.10 -4.54
CA TYR A 60 2.86 8.66 -4.73
C TYR A 60 2.87 9.76 -5.80
N THR A 61 2.12 9.58 -6.88
CA THR A 61 2.00 10.58 -7.93
C THR A 61 1.33 11.86 -7.42
N GLU A 62 0.31 11.72 -6.58
CA GLU A 62 -0.44 12.88 -6.08
C GLU A 62 0.27 13.67 -5.00
N ILE A 63 0.86 13.00 -4.00
CA ILE A 63 1.44 13.69 -2.84
C ILE A 63 2.96 13.62 -2.77
N GLY A 64 3.58 12.82 -3.63
CA GLY A 64 5.03 12.68 -3.70
C GLY A 64 5.63 12.01 -2.48
N ARG A 65 6.96 11.86 -2.49
CA ARG A 65 7.68 11.25 -1.38
C ARG A 65 7.49 12.00 -0.07
N GLU A 66 7.61 13.32 -0.12
CA GLU A 66 7.45 14.15 1.09
C GLU A 66 6.06 14.00 1.69
N GLY A 67 5.02 14.02 0.85
CA GLY A 67 3.66 13.83 1.29
C GLY A 67 3.44 12.47 1.92
N MET A 68 4.02 11.42 1.33
CA MET A 68 3.94 10.09 1.90
C MET A 68 4.70 9.97 3.21
N GLU A 69 5.89 10.53 3.31
CA GLU A 69 6.64 10.52 4.56
C GLU A 69 5.89 11.22 5.68
N LYS A 70 5.20 12.31 5.36
CA LYS A 70 4.47 13.12 6.33
C LYS A 70 3.12 12.51 6.73
N ASN A 71 2.35 12.05 5.77
CA ASN A 71 0.95 11.69 5.98
C ASN A 71 0.67 10.19 5.99
N PHE A 72 1.48 9.41 5.29
CA PHE A 72 1.23 7.98 5.14
C PHE A 72 1.82 7.17 6.29
N ASP A 73 1.01 6.24 6.80
CA ASP A 73 1.50 5.19 7.68
C ASP A 73 0.87 3.86 7.28
N VAL A 74 1.42 2.77 7.77
CA VAL A 74 0.98 1.43 7.40
C VAL A 74 1.09 0.49 8.60
N ILE A 75 0.09 -0.38 8.72
CA ILE A 75 0.11 -1.46 9.69
C ILE A 75 0.14 -2.77 8.91
N ALA A 76 1.23 -3.52 9.06
CA ALA A 76 1.42 -4.82 8.43
C ALA A 76 2.23 -5.68 9.41
N PRO A 77 1.55 -6.40 10.32
CA PRO A 77 2.22 -7.03 11.47
C PRO A 77 3.33 -8.04 11.11
N LYS A 78 3.23 -8.68 9.96
CA LYS A 78 4.20 -9.69 9.54
C LYS A 78 5.26 -9.15 8.59
N ILE A 79 5.29 -7.84 8.35
CA ILE A 79 6.27 -7.21 7.47
C ILE A 79 7.15 -6.30 8.31
N SER A 80 8.46 -6.51 8.23
CA SER A 80 9.44 -5.69 8.95
C SER A 80 9.59 -4.34 8.26
N ASN A 81 9.55 -3.25 9.04
CA ASN A 81 9.68 -1.88 8.54
C ASN A 81 8.83 -1.61 7.29
N PRO A 82 7.50 -1.81 7.37
CA PRO A 82 6.67 -1.80 6.17
C PRO A 82 6.66 -0.44 5.47
N LYS A 83 6.65 0.66 6.19
CA LYS A 83 6.65 2.00 5.58
C LYS A 83 7.94 2.23 4.77
N LYS A 84 9.08 1.89 5.34
CA LYS A 84 10.36 2.02 4.64
C LYS A 84 10.42 1.15 3.39
N THR A 85 9.98 -0.10 3.51
CA THR A 85 9.95 -1.03 2.38
C THR A 85 9.11 -0.47 1.23
N ILE A 86 7.92 0.03 1.53
CA ILE A 86 7.02 0.59 0.53
C ILE A 86 7.65 1.81 -0.14
N LEU A 87 8.18 2.74 0.65
CA LEU A 87 8.79 3.95 0.09
C LEU A 87 10.01 3.63 -0.77
N ASP A 88 10.84 2.69 -0.35
CA ASP A 88 12.02 2.29 -1.12
C ASP A 88 11.62 1.71 -2.48
N ARG A 89 10.56 0.89 -2.52
CA ARG A 89 10.09 0.31 -3.78
C ARG A 89 9.46 1.35 -4.71
N LEU A 90 8.78 2.32 -4.16
CA LEU A 90 8.19 3.40 -4.96
C LEU A 90 9.26 4.28 -5.61
N MET A 91 10.39 4.44 -4.98
CA MET A 91 11.50 5.20 -5.54
C MET A 91 12.13 4.55 -6.76
N LEU A 92 11.87 3.27 -6.98
CA LEU A 92 12.40 2.54 -8.14
C LEU A 92 11.48 2.63 -9.36
N MET A 93 10.37 3.32 -9.25
CA MET A 93 9.43 3.49 -10.37
C MET A 93 10.01 4.38 -11.46
#